data_1709a3490b9f98cac4d62acbde973cdf
#
_entry.id   1709a3490b9f98cac4d62acbde973cdf
#
_cell.length_a   1.000
_cell.length_b   1.000
_cell.length_c   1.000
_cell.angle_alpha   90.00
_cell.angle_beta   90.00
_cell.angle_gamma   90.00
#
_symmetry.space_group_name_H-M   'P 1'
#
loop_
_entity.id
_entity.type
_entity.pdbx_description
1 polymer ?
#
loop_
_entity_poly.entity_id
_entity_poly.type
_entity_poly.pdbx_seq_one_letter_code
_entity_poly.pdbx_strand_id
1 'polypeptide(L)'
;MQTQLLQLAILLICLSGCTNKHTNTPAFYIWKSKLDVQDADTAYLNALGAQKIYARMFDVDNKGNGVFPTADYSPSFSLGSPGSRQEVVPVIFITNKAIRQCTAADIEKLARNCADRIDTLYHLHFNHLPTEYQFDCDWTEKTKENYFNFLNHIRKLRKGVPISCTIRLHQIKFKDNTGIPPVDKGTLM
;
A
#
# COMPACT_ATOMS: atom_id res chain seq x y z
N MET A 1 -55.82 19.66 -1.88
CA MET A 1 -55.41 18.31 -1.46
C MET A 1 -54.23 17.76 -2.29
N GLN A 2 -54.30 17.73 -3.62
CA GLN A 2 -53.23 17.20 -4.46
C GLN A 2 -51.86 17.91 -4.29
N THR A 3 -51.87 19.24 -4.17
CA THR A 3 -50.62 20.04 -3.97
C THR A 3 -49.94 19.77 -2.63
N GLN A 4 -50.69 19.53 -1.56
CA GLN A 4 -50.11 19.21 -0.25
C GLN A 4 -49.54 17.80 -0.18
N LEU A 5 -50.17 16.83 -0.88
CA LEU A 5 -49.64 15.48 -1.03
C LEU A 5 -48.34 15.45 -1.83
N LEU A 6 -48.23 16.27 -2.89
CA LEU A 6 -46.99 16.39 -3.67
C LEU A 6 -45.86 17.02 -2.88
N GLN A 7 -46.16 18.06 -2.08
CA GLN A 7 -45.17 18.68 -1.18
C GLN A 7 -44.67 17.72 -0.09
N LEU A 8 -45.55 16.91 0.48
CA LEU A 8 -45.19 15.91 1.47
C LEU A 8 -44.33 14.78 0.87
N ALA A 9 -44.64 14.36 -0.36
CA ALA A 9 -43.84 13.36 -1.06
C ALA A 9 -42.45 13.86 -1.40
N ILE A 10 -42.29 15.12 -1.83
CA ILE A 10 -40.99 15.74 -2.09
C ILE A 10 -40.17 15.87 -0.77
N LEU A 11 -40.80 16.24 0.33
CA LEU A 11 -40.15 16.32 1.63
C LEU A 11 -39.65 14.96 2.14
N LEU A 12 -40.41 13.89 1.91
CA LEU A 12 -40.01 12.51 2.27
C LEU A 12 -38.84 12.00 1.42
N ILE A 13 -38.76 12.37 0.13
CA ILE A 13 -37.63 12.01 -0.75
C ILE A 13 -36.34 12.74 -0.32
N CYS A 14 -36.45 13.99 0.15
CA CYS A 14 -35.28 14.74 0.67
C CYS A 14 -34.73 14.20 2.00
N LEU A 15 -35.53 13.44 2.76
CA LEU A 15 -35.11 12.83 4.03
C LEU A 15 -34.41 11.46 3.85
N SER A 16 -34.48 10.85 2.68
CA SER A 16 -33.72 9.66 2.32
C SER A 16 -32.27 10.02 1.97
N GLY A 17 -31.62 10.83 2.79
CA GLY A 17 -30.20 11.13 2.67
C GLY A 17 -29.39 9.83 2.78
N CYS A 18 -28.54 9.58 1.80
CA CYS A 18 -27.63 8.44 1.74
C CYS A 18 -26.80 8.34 3.03
N THR A 19 -27.22 7.48 3.94
CA THR A 19 -26.36 7.06 5.06
C THR A 19 -25.39 6.01 4.56
N ASN A 20 -24.45 6.39 3.69
CA ASN A 20 -23.24 5.61 3.50
C ASN A 20 -22.46 5.68 4.82
N LYS A 21 -22.73 4.77 5.72
CA LYS A 21 -21.85 4.50 6.86
C LYS A 21 -20.54 3.97 6.28
N HIS A 22 -19.60 4.87 6.01
CA HIS A 22 -18.21 4.47 5.83
C HIS A 22 -17.75 3.89 7.17
N THR A 23 -17.74 2.58 7.27
CA THR A 23 -17.10 1.89 8.39
C THR A 23 -15.59 2.04 8.17
N ASN A 24 -14.98 2.97 8.92
CA ASN A 24 -13.53 3.09 8.94
C ASN A 24 -12.96 1.83 9.58
N THR A 25 -12.20 1.07 8.82
CA THR A 25 -11.47 -0.10 9.32
C THR A 25 -10.08 0.35 9.74
N PRO A 26 -9.71 0.26 11.03
CA PRO A 26 -8.37 0.63 11.47
C PRO A 26 -7.31 -0.22 10.79
N ALA A 27 -6.24 0.42 10.33
CA ALA A 27 -5.04 -0.22 9.80
C ALA A 27 -3.82 0.40 10.45
N PHE A 28 -2.77 -0.38 10.66
CA PHE A 28 -1.55 0.07 11.30
C PHE A 28 -0.36 -0.11 10.37
N TYR A 29 0.62 0.77 10.54
CA TYR A 29 1.85 0.74 9.77
C TYR A 29 3.03 0.40 10.68
N ILE A 30 3.84 -0.59 10.31
CA ILE A 30 5.02 -1.00 11.05
C ILE A 30 6.26 -0.70 10.23
N TRP A 31 7.00 0.33 10.68
CA TRP A 31 8.23 0.81 10.04
C TRP A 31 9.50 0.18 10.56
N LYS A 32 9.42 -0.55 11.67
CA LYS A 32 10.60 -1.17 12.29
C LYS A 32 11.27 -2.15 11.34
N SER A 33 12.61 -2.16 11.34
CA SER A 33 13.42 -3.11 10.57
C SER A 33 13.37 -4.54 11.09
N LYS A 34 12.97 -4.73 12.34
CA LYS A 34 12.60 -6.03 12.90
C LYS A 34 11.16 -5.95 13.30
N LEU A 35 10.35 -6.80 12.71
CA LEU A 35 8.96 -6.94 13.06
C LEU A 35 8.88 -7.96 14.19
N ASP A 36 9.17 -7.49 15.39
CA ASP A 36 9.00 -8.22 16.64
C ASP A 36 7.66 -7.80 17.23
N VAL A 37 6.62 -8.59 16.96
CA VAL A 37 5.28 -8.37 17.47
C VAL A 37 5.01 -9.38 18.55
N GLN A 38 4.87 -8.89 19.76
CA GLN A 38 4.58 -9.70 20.95
C GLN A 38 3.06 -10.01 21.04
N ASP A 39 2.71 -11.00 21.84
CA ASP A 39 1.30 -11.37 22.06
C ASP A 39 0.49 -10.18 22.61
N ALA A 40 1.11 -9.33 23.44
CA ALA A 40 0.49 -8.09 23.95
C ALA A 40 0.15 -7.11 22.82
N ASP A 41 1.00 -6.96 21.80
CA ASP A 41 0.74 -6.09 20.64
C ASP A 41 -0.43 -6.66 19.81
N THR A 42 -0.46 -7.97 19.64
CA THR A 42 -1.56 -8.66 18.92
C THR A 42 -2.88 -8.47 19.67
N ALA A 43 -2.90 -8.62 20.99
CA ALA A 43 -4.07 -8.37 21.82
C ALA A 43 -4.56 -6.92 21.70
N TYR A 44 -3.62 -5.96 21.71
CA TYR A 44 -3.92 -4.53 21.54
C TYR A 44 -4.51 -4.23 20.17
N LEU A 45 -3.90 -4.74 19.09
CA LEU A 45 -4.41 -4.59 17.73
C LEU A 45 -5.82 -5.18 17.56
N ASN A 46 -6.07 -6.34 18.18
CA ASN A 46 -7.40 -6.95 18.21
C ASN A 46 -8.42 -6.08 18.95
N ALA A 47 -8.04 -5.50 20.10
CA ALA A 47 -8.91 -4.60 20.88
C ALA A 47 -9.26 -3.33 20.10
N LEU A 48 -8.36 -2.84 19.26
CA LEU A 48 -8.58 -1.70 18.37
C LEU A 48 -9.36 -2.06 17.09
N GLY A 49 -9.69 -3.32 16.88
CA GLY A 49 -10.38 -3.78 15.66
C GLY A 49 -9.53 -3.68 14.40
N ALA A 50 -8.20 -3.69 14.53
CA ALA A 50 -7.29 -3.66 13.41
C ALA A 50 -7.50 -4.87 12.50
N GLN A 51 -7.67 -4.61 11.20
CA GLN A 51 -7.85 -5.68 10.20
C GLN A 51 -6.64 -5.76 9.26
N LYS A 52 -5.89 -4.66 9.08
CA LYS A 52 -4.73 -4.61 8.21
C LYS A 52 -3.50 -4.08 8.93
N ILE A 53 -2.36 -4.67 8.58
CA ILE A 53 -1.05 -4.22 9.03
C ILE A 53 -0.16 -4.07 7.83
N TYR A 54 0.28 -2.85 7.57
CA TYR A 54 1.27 -2.53 6.55
C TYR A 54 2.66 -2.73 7.14
N ALA A 55 3.34 -3.78 6.70
CA ALA A 55 4.64 -4.17 7.25
C ALA A 55 5.75 -3.96 6.22
N ARG A 56 6.74 -3.11 6.55
CA ARG A 56 7.91 -2.90 5.72
C ARG A 56 8.71 -4.20 5.62
N MET A 57 8.91 -4.74 4.39
CA MET A 57 9.62 -6.01 4.17
C MET A 57 11.06 -5.82 3.74
N PHE A 58 11.32 -4.88 2.85
CA PHE A 58 12.67 -4.54 2.40
C PHE A 58 12.71 -3.17 1.73
N ASP A 59 13.94 -2.71 1.52
CA ASP A 59 14.22 -1.46 0.82
C ASP A 59 14.81 -1.73 -0.55
N VAL A 60 14.61 -0.77 -1.45
CA VAL A 60 15.28 -0.69 -2.74
C VAL A 60 16.15 0.56 -2.75
N ASP A 61 17.46 0.39 -2.82
CA ASP A 61 18.40 1.50 -2.87
C ASP A 61 19.50 1.27 -3.92
N ASN A 62 20.19 2.33 -4.28
CA ASN A 62 21.35 2.30 -5.18
C ASN A 62 22.62 2.53 -4.37
N LYS A 63 23.42 1.47 -4.19
CA LYS A 63 24.69 1.50 -3.47
C LYS A 63 25.92 1.76 -4.38
N GLY A 64 25.69 2.21 -5.63
CA GLY A 64 26.79 2.53 -6.57
C GLY A 64 27.12 1.41 -7.57
N ASN A 65 26.74 0.17 -7.27
CA ASN A 65 26.95 -1.02 -8.13
C ASN A 65 25.63 -1.62 -8.66
N GLY A 66 24.58 -0.82 -8.70
CA GLY A 66 23.26 -1.20 -9.20
C GLY A 66 22.14 -0.98 -8.18
N VAL A 67 20.93 -1.20 -8.65
CA VAL A 67 19.71 -1.06 -7.83
C VAL A 67 19.31 -2.44 -7.32
N PHE A 68 19.38 -2.63 -6.01
CA PHE A 68 19.10 -3.91 -5.37
C PHE A 68 18.19 -3.74 -4.15
N PRO A 69 17.39 -4.77 -3.80
CA PRO A 69 16.82 -4.90 -2.46
C PRO A 69 17.95 -4.97 -1.44
N THR A 70 17.97 -4.06 -0.46
CA THR A 70 19.12 -3.87 0.44
C THR A 70 18.93 -4.33 1.86
N ALA A 71 17.71 -4.61 2.29
CA ALA A 71 17.46 -5.10 3.64
C ALA A 71 16.41 -6.18 3.59
N ASP A 72 16.66 -7.28 4.31
CA ASP A 72 15.68 -8.28 4.61
C ASP A 72 15.22 -8.09 6.03
N TYR A 73 13.94 -7.91 6.17
CA TYR A 73 13.32 -7.99 7.47
C TYR A 73 12.94 -9.44 7.72
N SER A 74 13.50 -10.01 8.78
CA SER A 74 13.04 -11.29 9.31
C SER A 74 11.93 -10.98 10.29
N PRO A 75 10.68 -11.25 9.94
CA PRO A 75 9.60 -11.14 10.89
C PRO A 75 9.66 -12.32 11.85
N SER A 76 9.75 -12.05 13.16
CA SER A 76 9.32 -13.00 14.18
C SER A 76 7.81 -12.79 14.34
N PHE A 77 6.99 -13.68 13.77
CA PHE A 77 5.57 -13.39 13.65
C PHE A 77 4.68 -14.33 14.44
N SER A 78 3.82 -13.72 15.25
CA SER A 78 2.49 -14.23 15.54
C SER A 78 1.38 -13.58 14.66
N LEU A 79 1.68 -12.47 13.98
CA LEU A 79 0.76 -11.83 13.03
C LEU A 79 0.69 -12.60 11.71
N GLY A 80 -0.52 -12.78 11.18
CA GLY A 80 -0.73 -13.51 9.92
C GLY A 80 -0.65 -15.03 10.07
N SER A 81 -0.43 -15.58 11.27
CA SER A 81 -0.54 -17.02 11.55
C SER A 81 -1.98 -17.50 11.30
N PRO A 82 -2.20 -18.79 11.01
CA PRO A 82 -3.54 -19.34 10.94
C PRO A 82 -4.33 -19.01 12.22
N GLY A 83 -5.41 -18.21 12.07
CA GLY A 83 -6.22 -17.71 13.20
C GLY A 83 -5.96 -16.24 13.60
N SER A 84 -4.95 -15.56 13.07
CA SER A 84 -4.84 -14.12 13.23
C SER A 84 -5.94 -13.41 12.45
N ARG A 85 -6.48 -12.32 13.03
CA ARG A 85 -7.53 -11.51 12.38
C ARG A 85 -6.95 -10.48 11.41
N GLN A 86 -5.64 -10.23 11.48
CA GLN A 86 -4.98 -9.20 10.71
C GLN A 86 -4.45 -9.75 9.40
N GLU A 87 -4.78 -9.05 8.31
CA GLU A 87 -4.13 -9.18 7.03
C GLU A 87 -2.81 -8.39 7.05
N VAL A 88 -1.70 -9.02 6.69
CA VAL A 88 -0.42 -8.34 6.56
C VAL A 88 -0.21 -7.93 5.11
N VAL A 89 0.02 -6.64 4.87
CA VAL A 89 0.32 -6.10 3.55
C VAL A 89 1.82 -5.80 3.47
N PRO A 90 2.56 -6.42 2.53
CA PRO A 90 3.98 -6.14 2.35
C PRO A 90 4.20 -4.72 1.84
N VAL A 91 5.10 -3.99 2.47
CA VAL A 91 5.51 -2.65 2.06
C VAL A 91 6.96 -2.65 1.64
N ILE A 92 7.23 -2.10 0.47
CA ILE A 92 8.58 -1.93 -0.09
C ILE A 92 8.89 -0.45 -0.15
N PHE A 93 9.97 -0.04 0.53
CA PHE A 93 10.46 1.32 0.44
C PHE A 93 11.45 1.47 -0.72
N ILE A 94 11.17 2.42 -1.61
CA ILE A 94 12.00 2.69 -2.80
C ILE A 94 12.57 4.10 -2.67
N THR A 95 13.89 4.21 -2.56
CA THR A 95 14.53 5.52 -2.50
C THR A 95 14.49 6.23 -3.86
N ASN A 96 14.35 7.56 -3.85
CA ASN A 96 14.45 8.35 -5.08
C ASN A 96 15.77 8.12 -5.82
N LYS A 97 16.86 7.87 -5.07
CA LYS A 97 18.18 7.59 -5.62
C LYS A 97 18.17 6.30 -6.44
N ALA A 98 17.41 5.28 -6.00
CA ALA A 98 17.33 4.00 -6.69
C ALA A 98 16.76 4.12 -8.10
N ILE A 99 15.74 4.95 -8.29
CA ILE A 99 15.02 5.03 -9.57
C ILE A 99 15.44 6.20 -10.45
N ARG A 100 16.20 7.17 -9.92
CA ARG A 100 16.51 8.44 -10.63
C ARG A 100 17.25 8.25 -11.95
N GLN A 101 18.18 7.30 -12.02
CA GLN A 101 19.05 7.07 -13.17
C GLN A 101 18.76 5.76 -13.91
N CYS A 102 17.66 5.10 -13.57
CA CYS A 102 17.26 3.86 -14.22
C CYS A 102 16.77 4.11 -15.65
N THR A 103 17.21 3.27 -16.57
CA THR A 103 16.60 3.15 -17.90
C THR A 103 15.26 2.42 -17.81
N ALA A 104 14.48 2.42 -18.88
CA ALA A 104 13.22 1.67 -18.94
C ALA A 104 13.43 0.16 -18.70
N ALA A 105 14.52 -0.40 -19.23
CA ALA A 105 14.88 -1.80 -19.01
C ALA A 105 15.26 -2.09 -17.54
N ASP A 106 15.97 -1.15 -16.89
CA ASP A 106 16.30 -1.28 -15.47
C ASP A 106 15.03 -1.26 -14.60
N ILE A 107 14.07 -0.39 -14.93
CA ILE A 107 12.79 -0.31 -14.21
C ILE A 107 11.97 -1.60 -14.37
N GLU A 108 11.90 -2.16 -15.58
CA GLU A 108 11.23 -3.44 -15.80
C GLU A 108 11.87 -4.56 -14.99
N LYS A 109 13.22 -4.67 -15.04
CA LYS A 109 13.97 -5.67 -14.27
C LYS A 109 13.79 -5.48 -12.78
N LEU A 110 13.82 -4.23 -12.30
CA LEU A 110 13.59 -3.91 -10.89
C LEU A 110 12.19 -4.35 -10.44
N ALA A 111 11.16 -4.05 -11.22
CA ALA A 111 9.79 -4.44 -10.91
C ALA A 111 9.64 -5.96 -10.82
N ARG A 112 10.24 -6.71 -11.75
CA ARG A 112 10.25 -8.18 -11.71
C ARG A 112 10.93 -8.70 -10.46
N ASN A 113 12.15 -8.24 -10.18
CA ASN A 113 12.91 -8.66 -9.01
C ASN A 113 12.18 -8.33 -7.69
N CYS A 114 11.54 -7.16 -7.59
CA CYS A 114 10.74 -6.79 -6.42
C CYS A 114 9.54 -7.71 -6.26
N ALA A 115 8.77 -7.95 -7.33
CA ALA A 115 7.59 -8.78 -7.28
C ALA A 115 7.92 -10.21 -6.85
N ASP A 116 8.95 -10.81 -7.46
CA ASP A 116 9.37 -12.19 -7.13
C ASP A 116 9.91 -12.30 -5.71
N ARG A 117 10.64 -11.26 -5.24
CA ARG A 117 11.14 -11.22 -3.86
C ARG A 117 10.03 -11.08 -2.84
N ILE A 118 9.03 -10.21 -3.10
CA ILE A 118 7.85 -10.08 -2.23
C ILE A 118 7.16 -11.43 -2.10
N ASP A 119 6.86 -12.07 -3.22
CA ASP A 119 6.15 -13.36 -3.23
C ASP A 119 6.92 -14.44 -2.48
N THR A 120 8.24 -14.51 -2.71
CA THR A 120 9.12 -15.49 -2.04
C THR A 120 9.13 -15.27 -0.53
N LEU A 121 9.39 -14.03 -0.08
CA LEU A 121 9.45 -13.71 1.34
C LEU A 121 8.08 -13.88 2.01
N TYR A 122 7.04 -13.43 1.35
CA TYR A 122 5.69 -13.49 1.88
C TYR A 122 5.23 -14.96 2.01
N HIS A 123 5.45 -15.76 0.97
CA HIS A 123 5.13 -17.19 0.99
C HIS A 123 5.92 -17.95 2.07
N LEU A 124 7.20 -17.62 2.25
CA LEU A 124 8.04 -18.22 3.29
C LEU A 124 7.47 -17.98 4.70
N HIS A 125 6.90 -16.80 4.94
CA HIS A 125 6.40 -16.42 6.26
C HIS A 125 4.93 -16.77 6.49
N PHE A 126 4.10 -16.68 5.46
CA PHE A 126 2.64 -16.81 5.59
C PHE A 126 2.05 -18.02 4.87
N ASN A 127 2.86 -18.74 4.06
CA ASN A 127 2.43 -19.90 3.26
C ASN A 127 1.30 -19.60 2.24
N HIS A 128 1.17 -18.34 1.83
CA HIS A 128 0.29 -17.88 0.75
C HIS A 128 0.88 -16.62 0.09
N LEU A 129 0.27 -16.15 -0.99
CA LEU A 129 0.68 -14.89 -1.64
C LEU A 129 -0.04 -13.69 -1.01
N PRO A 130 0.55 -12.47 -1.10
CA PRO A 130 -0.09 -11.25 -0.60
C PRO A 130 -1.37 -10.93 -1.38
N THR A 131 -2.34 -10.37 -0.67
CA THR A 131 -3.62 -9.91 -1.25
C THR A 131 -3.57 -8.43 -1.67
N GLU A 132 -2.51 -7.72 -1.32
CA GLU A 132 -2.22 -6.33 -1.70
C GLU A 132 -0.71 -6.12 -1.67
N TYR A 133 -0.17 -5.28 -2.58
CA TYR A 133 1.22 -4.81 -2.55
C TYR A 133 1.25 -3.32 -2.29
N GLN A 134 2.06 -2.88 -1.32
CA GLN A 134 2.26 -1.46 -1.09
C GLN A 134 3.69 -1.04 -1.40
N PHE A 135 3.81 0.09 -2.11
CA PHE A 135 5.10 0.72 -2.42
C PHE A 135 5.18 2.11 -1.79
N ASP A 136 6.21 2.33 -1.02
CA ASP A 136 6.52 3.62 -0.42
C ASP A 136 7.66 4.27 -1.20
N CYS A 137 7.40 5.44 -1.76
CA CYS A 137 8.41 6.20 -2.50
C CYS A 137 8.12 7.70 -2.38
N ASP A 138 9.15 8.46 -2.02
CA ASP A 138 9.09 9.92 -2.02
C ASP A 138 9.40 10.47 -3.41
N TRP A 139 8.65 10.04 -4.44
CA TRP A 139 8.90 10.47 -5.82
C TRP A 139 8.76 11.98 -5.98
N THR A 140 9.48 12.51 -6.93
CA THR A 140 9.47 13.91 -7.33
C THR A 140 9.09 14.05 -8.80
N GLU A 141 8.91 15.26 -9.28
CA GLU A 141 8.72 15.55 -10.70
C GLU A 141 9.76 14.84 -11.59
N LYS A 142 11.04 14.77 -11.13
CA LYS A 142 12.15 14.17 -11.88
C LYS A 142 12.16 12.64 -11.86
N THR A 143 11.44 12.00 -10.95
CA THR A 143 11.44 10.54 -10.77
C THR A 143 10.07 9.91 -10.97
N LYS A 144 9.02 10.72 -11.18
CA LYS A 144 7.64 10.23 -11.33
C LYS A 144 7.49 9.23 -12.48
N GLU A 145 8.08 9.50 -13.63
CA GLU A 145 7.97 8.60 -14.80
C GLU A 145 8.52 7.20 -14.50
N ASN A 146 9.71 7.14 -13.90
CA ASN A 146 10.33 5.87 -13.53
C ASN A 146 9.52 5.15 -12.46
N TYR A 147 9.02 5.87 -11.45
CA TYR A 147 8.19 5.28 -10.41
C TYR A 147 6.84 4.77 -10.97
N PHE A 148 6.18 5.55 -11.81
CA PHE A 148 4.89 5.14 -12.40
C PHE A 148 5.05 3.97 -13.37
N ASN A 149 6.12 3.94 -14.15
CA ASN A 149 6.46 2.80 -14.99
C ASN A 149 6.75 1.54 -14.16
N PHE A 150 7.46 1.67 -13.04
CA PHE A 150 7.65 0.58 -12.08
C PHE A 150 6.30 0.02 -11.60
N LEU A 151 5.38 0.87 -11.13
CA LEU A 151 4.05 0.45 -10.67
C LEU A 151 3.24 -0.23 -11.79
N ASN A 152 3.32 0.28 -13.01
CA ASN A 152 2.67 -0.33 -14.18
C ASN A 152 3.24 -1.71 -14.51
N HIS A 153 4.55 -1.93 -14.35
CA HIS A 153 5.17 -3.25 -14.50
C HIS A 153 4.72 -4.21 -13.41
N ILE A 154 4.66 -3.78 -12.16
CA ILE A 154 4.10 -4.59 -11.05
C ILE A 154 2.66 -5.00 -11.37
N ARG A 155 1.81 -4.07 -11.82
CA ARG A 155 0.42 -4.34 -12.20
C ARG A 155 0.31 -5.41 -13.31
N LYS A 156 1.21 -5.39 -14.28
CA LYS A 156 1.26 -6.39 -15.34
C LYS A 156 1.69 -7.76 -14.84
N LEU A 157 2.64 -7.80 -13.90
CA LEU A 157 3.18 -9.04 -13.32
C LEU A 157 2.20 -9.69 -12.34
N ARG A 158 1.43 -8.90 -11.60
CA ARG A 158 0.50 -9.37 -10.54
C ARG A 158 -0.93 -8.91 -10.84
N LYS A 159 -1.46 -9.41 -11.96
CA LYS A 159 -2.82 -9.07 -12.41
C LYS A 159 -3.87 -9.44 -11.37
N GLY A 160 -4.78 -8.50 -11.10
CA GLY A 160 -5.88 -8.71 -10.17
C GLY A 160 -5.53 -8.51 -8.69
N VAL A 161 -4.26 -8.30 -8.36
CA VAL A 161 -3.85 -7.95 -6.99
C VAL A 161 -3.81 -6.43 -6.85
N PRO A 162 -4.51 -5.84 -5.88
CA PRO A 162 -4.49 -4.41 -5.61
C PRO A 162 -3.08 -3.90 -5.31
N ILE A 163 -2.78 -2.72 -5.87
CA ILE A 163 -1.54 -2.00 -5.59
C ILE A 163 -1.89 -0.72 -4.86
N SER A 164 -1.19 -0.46 -3.76
CA SER A 164 -1.26 0.79 -3.02
C SER A 164 0.09 1.48 -2.94
N CYS A 165 0.08 2.77 -2.65
CA CYS A 165 1.30 3.52 -2.37
C CYS A 165 1.10 4.53 -1.25
N THR A 166 2.21 4.97 -0.64
CA THR A 166 2.20 6.13 0.25
C THR A 166 2.19 7.41 -0.57
N ILE A 167 1.51 8.42 -0.07
CA ILE A 167 1.42 9.75 -0.68
C ILE A 167 1.75 10.79 0.37
N ARG A 168 2.73 11.63 0.09
CA ARG A 168 3.14 12.73 0.97
C ARG A 168 2.29 13.99 0.71
N LEU A 169 2.06 14.79 1.73
CA LEU A 169 1.29 16.04 1.59
C LEU A 169 1.80 16.96 0.48
N HIS A 170 3.12 17.05 0.29
CA HIS A 170 3.69 17.85 -0.78
C HIS A 170 3.36 17.32 -2.18
N GLN A 171 3.23 15.99 -2.34
CA GLN A 171 2.84 15.37 -3.62
C GLN A 171 1.39 15.71 -3.97
N ILE A 172 0.51 15.78 -2.98
CA ILE A 172 -0.86 16.27 -3.19
C ILE A 172 -0.87 17.75 -3.55
N LYS A 173 -0.12 18.58 -2.79
CA LYS A 173 -0.05 20.02 -3.02
C LYS A 173 0.45 20.38 -4.42
N PHE A 174 1.41 19.61 -4.93
CA PHE A 174 2.04 19.83 -6.23
C PHE A 174 1.68 18.73 -7.25
N LYS A 175 0.46 18.20 -7.20
CA LYS A 175 0.01 17.08 -8.04
C LYS A 175 0.15 17.33 -9.54
N ASP A 176 0.06 18.58 -9.98
CA ASP A 176 0.21 18.92 -11.40
C ASP A 176 1.63 18.66 -11.90
N ASN A 177 2.63 18.76 -11.02
CA ASN A 177 4.03 18.45 -11.32
C ASN A 177 4.39 17.01 -10.99
N THR A 178 3.98 16.52 -9.80
CA THR A 178 4.34 15.19 -9.29
C THR A 178 3.49 14.07 -9.88
N GLY A 179 2.33 14.41 -10.47
CA GLY A 179 1.41 13.45 -11.06
C GLY A 179 0.62 12.63 -10.02
N ILE A 180 -0.24 11.77 -10.54
CA ILE A 180 -1.05 10.82 -9.75
C ILE A 180 -0.54 9.41 -10.08
N PRO A 181 -0.08 8.62 -9.09
CA PRO A 181 0.45 7.29 -9.35
C PRO A 181 -0.66 6.32 -9.81
N PRO A 182 -0.34 5.36 -10.71
CA PRO A 182 -1.31 4.39 -11.23
C PRO A 182 -1.54 3.25 -10.22
N VAL A 183 -2.19 3.56 -9.10
CA VAL A 183 -2.49 2.62 -8.02
C VAL A 183 -3.98 2.57 -7.70
N ASP A 184 -4.40 1.55 -6.97
CA ASP A 184 -5.80 1.36 -6.59
C ASP A 184 -6.14 2.13 -5.30
N LYS A 185 -5.13 2.36 -4.44
CA LYS A 185 -5.28 3.06 -3.15
C LYS A 185 -4.05 3.91 -2.84
N GLY A 186 -4.27 4.99 -2.11
CA GLY A 186 -3.21 5.84 -1.56
C GLY A 186 -3.30 5.95 -0.05
N THR A 187 -2.18 5.81 0.65
CA THR A 187 -2.05 6.06 2.08
C THR A 187 -1.39 7.42 2.27
N LEU A 188 -2.12 8.38 2.82
CA LEU A 188 -1.59 9.71 3.11
C LEU A 188 -0.68 9.67 4.34
N MET A 189 0.53 10.25 4.20
CA MET A 189 1.54 10.36 5.26
C MET A 189 2.12 11.77 5.37
#